data_51733846c41399470e8c9c51ec3e1697
#
_entry.id   51733846c41399470e8c9c51ec3e1697
#
_cell.length_a   1.000
_cell.length_b   1.000
_cell.length_c   1.000
_cell.angle_alpha   90.00
_cell.angle_beta   90.00
_cell.angle_gamma   90.00
#
_symmetry.space_group_name_H-M   'P 1'
#
loop_
_entity.id
_entity.type
_entity.pdbx_description
1 polymer ?
#
loop_
_entity_poly.entity_id
_entity_poly.type
_entity_poly.pdbx_seq_one_letter_code
_entity_poly.pdbx_strand_id
1 'polypeptide(L)'
;MRENTERSHIFIVLLLLAFGTETWAQQRTARHTRQVKAFQAQRERDMRDPEESALEPADIPKFKHLDYFPINTAYRVRAHFVRTPYEAKFDMPTSNPQKQKRHVKYGELHFKLHGRAWQLNVYQNEALLQDAKYKSYLFLPFTDETSGKETYGGGRYLDLEIPTGDTMTLDFNLAYQPNCAYNHSGRWSCPIPPRENRLPVAVRAGERLAAKRENIIR
;
A
#
# COMPACT_ATOMS: atom_id res chain seq x y z
N MET A 1 29.99 -53.47 4.65
CA MET A 1 28.50 -53.35 4.54
C MET A 1 27.89 -52.27 5.43
N ARG A 2 28.62 -51.61 6.33
CA ARG A 2 28.08 -50.54 7.21
C ARG A 2 28.15 -49.13 6.62
N GLU A 3 29.05 -48.84 5.69
CA GLU A 3 29.21 -47.47 5.14
C GLU A 3 28.09 -47.02 4.16
N ASN A 4 27.41 -47.95 3.50
CA ASN A 4 26.36 -47.59 2.53
C ASN A 4 25.03 -47.19 3.18
N THR A 5 24.77 -47.57 4.43
CA THR A 5 23.54 -47.27 5.13
C THR A 5 23.53 -45.83 5.67
N GLU A 6 24.65 -45.30 6.14
CA GLU A 6 24.74 -43.92 6.66
C GLU A 6 24.61 -42.87 5.54
N ARG A 7 25.20 -43.13 4.37
CA ARG A 7 25.10 -42.24 3.22
C ARG A 7 23.64 -42.13 2.70
N SER A 8 22.90 -43.25 2.75
CA SER A 8 21.49 -43.28 2.32
C SER A 8 20.59 -42.46 3.25
N HIS A 9 20.82 -42.51 4.55
CA HIS A 9 20.02 -41.72 5.52
C HIS A 9 20.30 -40.22 5.44
N ILE A 10 21.54 -39.81 5.18
CA ILE A 10 21.93 -38.40 5.02
C ILE A 10 21.24 -37.80 3.75
N PHE A 11 21.21 -38.54 2.66
CA PHE A 11 20.53 -38.09 1.43
C PHE A 11 19.01 -37.97 1.61
N ILE A 12 18.37 -38.88 2.32
CA ILE A 12 16.93 -38.83 2.59
C ILE A 12 16.58 -37.66 3.50
N VAL A 13 17.37 -37.38 4.53
CA VAL A 13 17.16 -36.24 5.44
C VAL A 13 17.35 -34.91 4.72
N LEU A 14 18.35 -34.78 3.85
CA LEU A 14 18.57 -33.58 3.04
C LEU A 14 17.44 -33.36 2.03
N LEU A 15 16.90 -34.38 1.40
CA LEU A 15 15.74 -34.30 0.50
C LEU A 15 14.47 -33.86 1.25
N LEU A 16 14.20 -34.40 2.44
CA LEU A 16 13.03 -34.01 3.26
C LEU A 16 13.12 -32.56 3.75
N LEU A 17 14.31 -32.06 4.06
CA LEU A 17 14.49 -30.64 4.45
C LEU A 17 14.28 -29.71 3.26
N ALA A 18 14.68 -30.08 2.04
CA ALA A 18 14.44 -29.29 0.84
C ALA A 18 12.96 -29.17 0.50
N PHE A 19 12.18 -30.24 0.58
CA PHE A 19 10.73 -30.22 0.39
C PHE A 19 9.99 -29.41 1.46
N GLY A 20 10.45 -29.41 2.69
CA GLY A 20 9.87 -28.61 3.79
C GLY A 20 9.98 -27.10 3.57
N THR A 21 11.09 -26.61 3.06
CA THR A 21 11.34 -25.18 2.83
C THR A 21 10.51 -24.62 1.66
N GLU A 22 10.33 -25.38 0.59
CA GLU A 22 9.50 -24.99 -0.54
C GLU A 22 8.02 -24.84 -0.15
N THR A 23 7.49 -25.75 0.66
CA THR A 23 6.09 -25.67 1.11
C THR A 23 5.81 -24.43 1.98
N TRP A 24 6.71 -24.06 2.86
CA TRP A 24 6.55 -22.86 3.70
C TRP A 24 6.60 -21.56 2.87
N ALA A 25 7.50 -21.46 1.92
CA ALA A 25 7.59 -20.30 1.04
C ALA A 25 6.33 -20.15 0.16
N GLN A 26 5.85 -21.25 -0.41
CA GLN A 26 4.61 -21.28 -1.20
C GLN A 26 3.40 -20.91 -0.37
N GLN A 27 3.27 -21.40 0.86
CA GLN A 27 2.17 -21.04 1.77
C GLN A 27 2.19 -19.56 2.14
N ARG A 28 3.36 -18.97 2.41
CA ARG A 28 3.50 -17.54 2.68
C ARG A 28 3.06 -16.70 1.47
N THR A 29 3.49 -17.07 0.28
CA THR A 29 3.10 -16.37 -0.97
C THR A 29 1.60 -16.51 -1.22
N ALA A 30 1.02 -17.69 -1.05
CA ALA A 30 -0.40 -17.92 -1.22
C ALA A 30 -1.24 -17.12 -0.19
N ARG A 31 -0.79 -17.07 1.07
CA ARG A 31 -1.42 -16.25 2.11
C ARG A 31 -1.38 -14.76 1.76
N HIS A 32 -0.23 -14.26 1.36
CA HIS A 32 -0.06 -12.87 0.93
C HIS A 32 -0.99 -12.54 -0.25
N THR A 33 -1.00 -13.38 -1.29
CA THR A 33 -1.88 -13.20 -2.45
C THR A 33 -3.35 -13.13 -2.04
N ARG A 34 -3.80 -13.98 -1.11
CA ARG A 34 -5.18 -13.92 -0.59
C ARG A 34 -5.47 -12.62 0.14
N GLN A 35 -4.52 -12.11 0.95
CA GLN A 35 -4.67 -10.83 1.66
C GLN A 35 -4.80 -9.66 0.69
N VAL A 36 -3.94 -9.59 -0.33
CA VAL A 36 -4.01 -8.53 -1.34
C VAL A 36 -5.31 -8.62 -2.15
N LYS A 37 -5.73 -9.81 -2.57
CA LYS A 37 -7.02 -9.99 -3.27
C LYS A 37 -8.23 -9.61 -2.41
N ALA A 38 -8.19 -9.91 -1.11
CA ALA A 38 -9.26 -9.49 -0.19
C ALA A 38 -9.34 -7.97 -0.08
N PHE A 39 -8.20 -7.28 0.00
CA PHE A 39 -8.12 -5.82 -0.04
C PHE A 39 -8.68 -5.26 -1.35
N GLN A 40 -8.25 -5.77 -2.50
CA GLN A 40 -8.75 -5.37 -3.82
C GLN A 40 -10.27 -5.54 -3.93
N ALA A 41 -10.79 -6.67 -3.47
CA ALA A 41 -12.22 -6.93 -3.45
C ALA A 41 -12.99 -5.97 -2.52
N GLN A 42 -12.39 -5.55 -1.39
CA GLN A 42 -12.99 -4.52 -0.53
C GLN A 42 -13.04 -3.18 -1.25
N ARG A 43 -11.93 -2.74 -1.86
CA ARG A 43 -11.88 -1.49 -2.64
C ARG A 43 -12.96 -1.45 -3.73
N GLU A 44 -13.19 -2.58 -4.42
CA GLU A 44 -14.24 -2.66 -5.43
C GLU A 44 -15.66 -2.64 -4.83
N ARG A 45 -15.87 -3.19 -3.63
CA ARG A 45 -17.16 -3.04 -2.91
C ARG A 45 -17.40 -1.58 -2.56
N ASP A 46 -16.39 -0.90 -2.03
CA ASP A 46 -16.49 0.52 -1.66
C ASP A 46 -16.84 1.38 -2.89
N MET A 47 -16.29 1.07 -4.07
CA MET A 47 -16.64 1.77 -5.32
C MET A 47 -18.10 1.54 -5.76
N ARG A 48 -18.75 0.46 -5.32
CA ARG A 48 -20.16 0.15 -5.61
C ARG A 48 -21.12 0.64 -4.53
N ASP A 49 -20.60 1.01 -3.37
CA ASP A 49 -21.41 1.51 -2.26
C ASP A 49 -21.72 3.00 -2.45
N PRO A 50 -22.99 3.43 -2.51
CA PRO A 50 -23.35 4.83 -2.69
C PRO A 50 -22.78 5.78 -1.62
N GLU A 51 -22.54 5.30 -0.39
CA GLU A 51 -22.02 6.11 0.70
C GLU A 51 -20.50 6.25 0.65
N GLU A 52 -19.79 5.19 0.22
CA GLU A 52 -18.31 5.10 0.21
C GLU A 52 -17.70 5.44 -1.16
N SER A 53 -18.47 5.31 -2.23
CA SER A 53 -17.99 5.42 -3.61
C SER A 53 -17.28 6.74 -3.90
N ALA A 54 -16.11 6.61 -4.54
CA ALA A 54 -15.44 7.76 -5.14
C ALA A 54 -16.15 8.30 -6.39
N LEU A 55 -16.98 7.50 -7.05
CA LEU A 55 -17.65 7.84 -8.31
C LEU A 55 -18.80 8.84 -8.10
N GLU A 56 -19.22 9.46 -9.20
CA GLU A 56 -20.51 10.16 -9.22
C GLU A 56 -21.66 9.16 -9.10
N PRO A 57 -22.77 9.50 -8.42
CA PRO A 57 -23.88 8.57 -8.22
C PRO A 57 -24.40 7.92 -9.51
N ALA A 58 -24.42 8.68 -10.61
CA ALA A 58 -24.84 8.19 -11.93
C ALA A 58 -23.89 7.17 -12.57
N ASP A 59 -22.64 7.11 -12.09
CA ASP A 59 -21.60 6.21 -12.61
C ASP A 59 -21.43 4.94 -11.77
N ILE A 60 -21.91 4.92 -10.53
CA ILE A 60 -21.84 3.75 -9.65
C ILE A 60 -22.45 2.49 -10.30
N PRO A 61 -23.65 2.52 -10.89
CA PRO A 61 -24.23 1.35 -11.55
C PRO A 61 -23.43 0.86 -12.78
N LYS A 62 -22.59 1.73 -13.34
CA LYS A 62 -21.78 1.43 -14.53
C LYS A 62 -20.38 0.92 -14.17
N PHE A 63 -20.03 0.94 -12.88
CA PHE A 63 -18.72 0.54 -12.41
C PHE A 63 -18.42 -0.92 -12.75
N LYS A 64 -17.28 -1.18 -13.37
CA LYS A 64 -16.83 -2.53 -13.74
C LYS A 64 -15.85 -3.09 -12.72
N HIS A 65 -14.65 -2.54 -12.68
CA HIS A 65 -13.54 -2.96 -11.82
C HIS A 65 -12.50 -1.85 -11.66
N LEU A 66 -11.63 -2.00 -10.69
CA LEU A 66 -10.39 -1.22 -10.58
C LEU A 66 -9.25 -1.98 -11.25
N ASP A 67 -8.29 -1.25 -11.81
CA ASP A 67 -7.09 -1.83 -12.38
C ASP A 67 -5.96 -1.91 -11.34
N TYR A 68 -5.24 -3.02 -11.37
CA TYR A 68 -4.11 -3.27 -10.48
C TYR A 68 -2.89 -3.75 -11.25
N PHE A 69 -1.71 -3.46 -10.72
CA PHE A 69 -0.50 -4.17 -11.13
C PHE A 69 -0.57 -5.64 -10.68
N PRO A 70 0.15 -6.55 -11.35
CA PRO A 70 0.30 -7.93 -10.88
C PRO A 70 0.84 -7.96 -9.45
N ILE A 71 0.27 -8.83 -8.60
CA ILE A 71 0.76 -9.01 -7.23
C ILE A 71 2.19 -9.51 -7.26
N ASN A 72 3.10 -8.77 -6.59
CA ASN A 72 4.51 -9.08 -6.59
C ASN A 72 5.10 -8.92 -5.17
N THR A 73 5.60 -10.03 -4.62
CA THR A 73 6.20 -10.07 -3.27
C THR A 73 7.45 -9.22 -3.14
N ALA A 74 8.14 -8.86 -4.24
CA ALA A 74 9.29 -7.95 -4.22
C ALA A 74 8.91 -6.52 -3.74
N TYR A 75 7.64 -6.16 -3.82
CA TYR A 75 7.10 -4.90 -3.30
C TYR A 75 6.52 -5.00 -1.89
N ARG A 76 6.67 -6.16 -1.24
CA ARG A 76 6.34 -6.36 0.17
C ARG A 76 7.63 -6.43 0.96
N VAL A 77 8.02 -5.32 1.56
CA VAL A 77 9.32 -5.14 2.21
C VAL A 77 9.20 -4.99 3.72
N ARG A 78 10.27 -5.31 4.44
CA ARG A 78 10.41 -4.98 5.86
C ARG A 78 10.94 -3.57 5.98
N ALA A 79 10.26 -2.73 6.74
CA ALA A 79 10.68 -1.37 7.06
C ALA A 79 11.08 -1.28 8.54
N HIS A 80 12.15 -0.56 8.84
CA HIS A 80 12.49 -0.11 10.18
C HIS A 80 11.74 1.19 10.44
N PHE A 81 10.96 1.21 11.50
CA PHE A 81 10.17 2.36 11.93
C PHE A 81 10.94 3.17 12.97
N VAL A 82 11.07 4.45 12.71
CA VAL A 82 11.67 5.43 13.63
C VAL A 82 10.62 6.46 14.02
N ARG A 83 10.25 6.49 15.30
CA ARG A 83 9.34 7.50 15.82
C ARG A 83 9.99 8.87 15.83
N THR A 84 9.33 9.91 15.31
CA THR A 84 9.79 11.31 15.38
C THR A 84 8.86 12.07 16.34
N PRO A 85 9.16 12.08 17.64
CA PRO A 85 8.36 12.84 18.62
C PRO A 85 8.60 14.36 18.45
N TYR A 86 7.62 15.14 18.87
CA TYR A 86 7.71 16.62 18.92
C TYR A 86 7.75 17.33 17.56
N GLU A 87 7.33 16.64 16.48
CA GLU A 87 7.19 17.29 15.18
C GLU A 87 6.07 18.33 15.20
N ALA A 88 6.31 19.45 14.53
CA ALA A 88 5.30 20.48 14.39
C ALA A 88 4.13 19.99 13.51
N LYS A 89 2.92 20.35 13.91
CA LYS A 89 1.74 20.16 13.07
C LYS A 89 1.83 21.09 11.85
N PHE A 90 1.42 20.60 10.70
CA PHE A 90 1.40 21.37 9.47
C PHE A 90 0.12 21.12 8.68
N ASP A 91 -0.22 22.02 7.79
CA ASP A 91 -1.37 21.90 6.92
C ASP A 91 -0.94 21.20 5.63
N MET A 92 -1.31 19.92 5.50
CA MET A 92 -1.04 19.13 4.30
C MET A 92 -1.94 19.62 3.17
N PRO A 93 -1.36 20.10 2.04
CA PRO A 93 -2.12 20.52 0.89
C PRO A 93 -3.05 19.39 0.38
N THR A 94 -4.15 19.78 -0.24
CA THR A 94 -5.07 18.82 -0.86
C THR A 94 -5.33 19.19 -2.32
N SER A 95 -6.00 18.29 -3.05
CA SER A 95 -6.48 18.55 -4.42
C SER A 95 -7.44 19.75 -4.52
N ASN A 96 -8.05 20.19 -3.41
CA ASN A 96 -8.78 21.44 -3.31
C ASN A 96 -7.91 22.46 -2.53
N PRO A 97 -7.36 23.50 -3.19
CA PRO A 97 -6.46 24.45 -2.54
C PRO A 97 -7.08 25.21 -1.36
N GLN A 98 -8.40 25.27 -1.29
CA GLN A 98 -9.14 25.93 -0.20
C GLN A 98 -9.31 25.04 1.02
N LYS A 99 -9.01 23.74 0.90
CA LYS A 99 -9.18 22.76 1.97
C LYS A 99 -7.82 22.12 2.28
N GLN A 100 -7.31 22.40 3.45
CA GLN A 100 -6.11 21.79 4.00
C GLN A 100 -6.50 20.79 5.07
N LYS A 101 -5.66 19.81 5.33
CA LYS A 101 -5.86 18.83 6.40
C LYS A 101 -4.67 18.86 7.34
N ARG A 102 -4.95 19.19 8.61
CA ARG A 102 -3.93 19.28 9.66
C ARG A 102 -3.35 17.90 9.94
N HIS A 103 -2.04 17.79 9.80
CA HIS A 103 -1.28 16.56 10.04
C HIS A 103 -0.09 16.81 10.94
N VAL A 104 0.43 15.73 11.51
CA VAL A 104 1.74 15.69 12.17
C VAL A 104 2.53 14.53 11.58
N LYS A 105 3.80 14.73 11.31
CA LYS A 105 4.72 13.64 11.00
C LYS A 105 4.86 12.78 12.25
N TYR A 106 4.51 11.51 12.13
CA TYR A 106 4.54 10.59 13.26
C TYR A 106 5.85 9.80 13.35
N GLY A 107 6.44 9.50 12.20
CA GLY A 107 7.68 8.74 12.13
C GLY A 107 8.16 8.55 10.70
N GLU A 108 9.20 7.78 10.57
CA GLU A 108 9.88 7.45 9.32
C GLU A 108 9.93 5.94 9.13
N LEU A 109 9.79 5.51 7.89
CA LEU A 109 9.98 4.13 7.47
C LEU A 109 11.25 4.04 6.62
N HIS A 110 12.26 3.35 7.11
CA HIS A 110 13.50 3.07 6.40
C HIS A 110 13.46 1.65 5.86
N PHE A 111 13.59 1.46 4.56
CA PHE A 111 13.45 0.16 3.91
C PHE A 111 14.38 0.02 2.70
N LYS A 112 14.54 -1.22 2.23
CA LYS A 112 15.20 -1.50 0.94
C LYS A 112 14.17 -1.92 -0.09
N LEU A 113 14.21 -1.31 -1.26
CA LEU A 113 13.43 -1.71 -2.43
C LEU A 113 14.36 -1.78 -3.64
N HIS A 114 14.35 -2.91 -4.35
CA HIS A 114 15.26 -3.19 -5.47
C HIS A 114 16.76 -2.99 -5.12
N GLY A 115 17.15 -3.41 -3.91
CA GLY A 115 18.52 -3.33 -3.42
C GLY A 115 18.99 -1.96 -2.94
N ARG A 116 18.19 -0.91 -3.10
CA ARG A 116 18.49 0.46 -2.66
C ARG A 116 17.73 0.81 -1.38
N ALA A 117 18.37 1.60 -0.52
CA ALA A 117 17.75 2.13 0.69
C ALA A 117 16.87 3.35 0.35
N TRP A 118 15.69 3.41 0.97
CA TRP A 118 14.71 4.47 0.82
C TRP A 118 14.12 4.84 2.17
N GLN A 119 13.53 6.02 2.23
CA GLN A 119 12.78 6.51 3.37
C GLN A 119 11.45 7.09 2.90
N LEU A 120 10.40 6.86 3.70
CA LEU A 120 9.10 7.53 3.59
C LEU A 120 8.64 7.95 4.99
N ASN A 121 7.99 9.10 5.09
CA ASN A 121 7.39 9.59 6.32
C ASN A 121 5.96 9.08 6.45
N VAL A 122 5.55 8.80 7.67
CA VAL A 122 4.16 8.47 8.02
C VAL A 122 3.55 9.56 8.87
N TYR A 123 2.27 9.82 8.66
CA TYR A 123 1.57 10.95 9.25
C TYR A 123 0.34 10.50 10.03
N GLN A 124 -0.07 11.34 10.98
CA GLN A 124 -1.40 11.26 11.60
C GLN A 124 -2.19 12.51 11.28
N ASN A 125 -3.48 12.32 10.96
CA ASN A 125 -4.42 13.41 10.74
C ASN A 125 -5.05 13.81 12.07
N GLU A 126 -4.96 15.09 12.46
CA GLU A 126 -5.44 15.58 13.74
C GLU A 126 -6.95 15.36 13.95
N ALA A 127 -7.75 15.56 12.91
CA ALA A 127 -9.19 15.36 12.99
C ALA A 127 -9.56 13.89 13.22
N LEU A 128 -8.84 12.94 12.61
CA LEU A 128 -9.10 11.51 12.80
C LEU A 128 -8.73 11.04 14.20
N LEU A 129 -7.75 11.67 14.86
CA LEU A 129 -7.33 11.30 16.21
C LEU A 129 -8.40 11.54 17.29
N GLN A 130 -9.46 12.30 16.96
CA GLN A 130 -10.62 12.47 17.84
C GLN A 130 -11.46 11.20 17.96
N ASP A 131 -11.41 10.30 16.98
CA ASP A 131 -12.06 9.00 17.01
C ASP A 131 -11.08 7.92 17.51
N ALA A 132 -11.50 7.17 18.52
CA ALA A 132 -10.67 6.13 19.17
C ALA A 132 -10.18 5.06 18.17
N LYS A 133 -10.95 4.77 17.12
CA LYS A 133 -10.59 3.77 16.10
C LYS A 133 -9.37 4.15 15.25
N TYR A 134 -9.03 5.47 15.18
CA TYR A 134 -7.89 5.95 14.39
C TYR A 134 -6.65 6.28 15.23
N LYS A 135 -6.65 5.99 16.53
CA LYS A 135 -5.49 6.31 17.39
C LYS A 135 -4.20 5.61 16.97
N SER A 136 -4.29 4.39 16.43
CA SER A 136 -3.15 3.65 15.88
C SER A 136 -2.93 3.85 14.38
N TYR A 137 -3.81 4.58 13.70
CA TYR A 137 -3.75 4.77 12.26
C TYR A 137 -2.59 5.65 11.84
N LEU A 138 -1.86 5.21 10.83
CA LEU A 138 -0.79 5.95 10.15
C LEU A 138 -1.11 6.09 8.66
N PHE A 139 -1.09 7.31 8.19
CA PHE A 139 -1.26 7.64 6.78
C PHE A 139 0.09 7.76 6.07
N LEU A 140 0.28 7.03 5.00
CA LEU A 140 1.47 7.08 4.16
C LEU A 140 1.09 7.48 2.72
N PRO A 141 1.07 8.77 2.40
CA PRO A 141 0.95 9.25 1.03
C PRO A 141 2.32 9.25 0.36
N PHE A 142 2.40 8.86 -0.92
CA PHE A 142 3.66 8.88 -1.67
C PHE A 142 3.45 9.10 -3.17
N THR A 143 4.47 9.63 -3.83
CA THR A 143 4.60 9.63 -5.28
C THR A 143 5.81 8.79 -5.69
N ASP A 144 5.80 8.28 -6.91
CA ASP A 144 6.88 7.49 -7.48
C ASP A 144 7.02 7.75 -8.98
N GLU A 145 7.91 7.04 -9.66
CA GLU A 145 8.13 7.22 -11.11
C GLU A 145 6.94 6.78 -11.99
N THR A 146 5.94 6.09 -11.42
CA THR A 146 4.69 5.75 -12.11
C THR A 146 3.66 6.87 -12.04
N SER A 147 3.80 7.82 -11.11
CA SER A 147 2.84 8.90 -10.87
C SER A 147 2.71 9.82 -12.10
N GLY A 148 1.47 10.02 -12.54
CA GLY A 148 1.14 10.79 -13.74
C GLY A 148 1.36 10.04 -15.06
N LYS A 149 1.74 8.76 -15.00
CA LYS A 149 1.95 7.89 -16.18
C LYS A 149 1.10 6.63 -16.08
N GLU A 150 1.43 5.75 -15.14
CA GLU A 150 0.76 4.46 -14.89
C GLU A 150 -0.17 4.53 -13.67
N THR A 151 0.06 5.51 -12.78
CA THR A 151 -0.77 5.79 -11.59
C THR A 151 -1.17 7.26 -11.54
N TYR A 152 -2.10 7.60 -10.66
CA TYR A 152 -2.59 8.97 -10.52
C TYR A 152 -1.46 9.96 -10.20
N GLY A 153 -1.46 11.11 -10.87
CA GLY A 153 -0.41 12.15 -10.72
C GLY A 153 -0.34 12.75 -9.32
N GLY A 154 -1.45 12.77 -8.59
CA GLY A 154 -1.52 13.19 -7.19
C GLY A 154 -1.00 12.16 -6.19
N GLY A 155 -0.41 11.06 -6.64
CA GLY A 155 0.17 10.02 -5.80
C GLY A 155 -0.82 8.93 -5.37
N ARG A 156 -0.32 8.02 -4.54
CA ARG A 156 -1.07 6.90 -3.95
C ARG A 156 -0.88 6.89 -2.44
N TYR A 157 -1.71 6.10 -1.76
CA TYR A 157 -1.74 6.02 -0.32
C TYR A 157 -1.58 4.58 0.17
N LEU A 158 -1.04 4.45 1.37
CA LEU A 158 -1.08 3.24 2.18
C LEU A 158 -1.61 3.59 3.56
N ASP A 159 -2.55 2.80 4.03
CA ASP A 159 -3.06 2.85 5.39
C ASP A 159 -2.28 1.85 6.23
N LEU A 160 -1.69 2.31 7.31
CA LEU A 160 -0.82 1.55 8.18
C LEU A 160 -1.27 1.71 9.63
N GLU A 161 -0.74 0.87 10.51
CA GLU A 161 -0.92 1.00 11.95
C GLU A 161 0.42 1.21 12.65
N ILE A 162 0.39 1.86 13.80
CA ILE A 162 1.56 2.01 14.66
C ILE A 162 2.07 0.61 15.03
N PRO A 163 3.32 0.27 14.70
CA PRO A 163 3.86 -1.04 15.03
C PRO A 163 4.10 -1.16 16.54
N THR A 164 4.02 -2.37 17.07
CA THR A 164 4.35 -2.67 18.47
C THR A 164 5.84 -2.64 18.78
N GLY A 165 6.69 -2.59 17.77
CA GLY A 165 8.14 -2.52 17.84
C GLY A 165 8.72 -1.56 16.81
N ASP A 166 9.99 -1.74 16.48
CA ASP A 166 10.75 -0.89 15.56
C ASP A 166 10.70 -1.36 14.10
N THR A 167 9.90 -2.36 13.79
CA THR A 167 9.79 -2.88 12.42
C THR A 167 8.34 -3.15 12.04
N MET A 168 8.03 -2.95 10.76
CA MET A 168 6.74 -3.28 10.17
C MET A 168 6.88 -3.79 8.74
N THR A 169 5.83 -4.43 8.25
CA THR A 169 5.72 -4.76 6.83
C THR A 169 5.16 -3.57 6.07
N LEU A 170 5.88 -3.10 5.07
CA LEU A 170 5.42 -2.14 4.08
C LEU A 170 5.10 -2.90 2.79
N ASP A 171 3.82 -2.97 2.44
CA ASP A 171 3.34 -3.73 1.29
C ASP A 171 2.71 -2.81 0.24
N PHE A 172 3.47 -2.47 -0.78
CA PHE A 172 2.99 -1.61 -1.86
C PHE A 172 1.92 -2.28 -2.75
N ASN A 173 1.71 -3.60 -2.65
CA ASN A 173 0.58 -4.25 -3.32
C ASN A 173 -0.78 -3.79 -2.76
N LEU A 174 -0.79 -3.15 -1.58
CA LEU A 174 -1.96 -2.53 -0.95
C LEU A 174 -2.06 -1.02 -1.26
N ALA A 175 -1.17 -0.46 -2.07
CA ALA A 175 -1.24 0.95 -2.42
C ALA A 175 -2.47 1.22 -3.27
N TYR A 176 -3.22 2.28 -2.91
CA TYR A 176 -4.45 2.67 -3.60
C TYR A 176 -4.43 4.13 -4.04
N GLN A 177 -5.22 4.44 -5.04
CA GLN A 177 -5.37 5.80 -5.55
C GLN A 177 -6.43 6.55 -4.74
N PRO A 178 -6.23 7.86 -4.47
CA PRO A 178 -7.23 8.68 -3.80
C PRO A 178 -8.52 8.82 -4.63
N ASN A 179 -9.62 9.14 -3.98
CA ASN A 179 -10.91 9.33 -4.64
C ASN A 179 -10.86 10.37 -5.78
N CYS A 180 -9.94 11.34 -5.69
CA CYS A 180 -9.71 12.34 -6.73
C CYS A 180 -9.15 11.76 -8.04
N ALA A 181 -8.63 10.53 -8.05
CA ALA A 181 -8.25 9.83 -9.28
C ALA A 181 -9.47 9.40 -10.11
N TYR A 182 -10.61 9.23 -9.46
CA TYR A 182 -11.84 8.71 -10.04
C TYR A 182 -12.91 9.78 -10.23
N ASN A 183 -12.84 10.86 -9.45
CA ASN A 183 -13.85 11.92 -9.44
C ASN A 183 -13.19 13.31 -9.45
N HIS A 184 -13.50 14.11 -10.46
CA HIS A 184 -12.93 15.44 -10.68
C HIS A 184 -13.95 16.56 -10.41
N SER A 185 -15.12 16.28 -9.82
CA SER A 185 -16.16 17.28 -9.53
C SER A 185 -15.78 18.29 -8.44
N GLY A 186 -14.67 18.06 -7.71
CA GLY A 186 -14.29 18.87 -6.54
C GLY A 186 -14.96 18.41 -5.23
N ARG A 187 -15.79 17.35 -5.25
CA ARG A 187 -16.38 16.73 -4.06
C ARG A 187 -15.31 16.29 -3.05
N TRP A 188 -14.24 15.72 -3.55
CA TRP A 188 -13.17 15.18 -2.75
C TRP A 188 -12.01 16.16 -2.54
N SER A 189 -11.41 16.11 -1.37
CA SER A 189 -10.25 16.90 -0.99
C SER A 189 -9.14 15.96 -0.52
N CYS A 190 -8.36 15.47 -1.49
CA CYS A 190 -7.39 14.41 -1.28
C CYS A 190 -6.02 14.99 -0.93
N PRO A 191 -5.38 14.55 0.17
CA PRO A 191 -4.05 15.00 0.55
C PRO A 191 -3.01 14.80 -0.57
N ILE A 192 -2.19 15.81 -0.79
CA ILE A 192 -1.07 15.74 -1.73
C ILE A 192 0.16 15.26 -0.96
N PRO A 193 0.83 14.18 -1.40
CA PRO A 193 2.04 13.70 -0.76
C PRO A 193 3.10 14.80 -0.65
N PRO A 194 3.71 15.01 0.52
CA PRO A 194 4.85 15.93 0.69
C PRO A 194 6.02 15.50 -0.22
N ARG A 195 6.87 16.46 -0.59
CA ARG A 195 7.99 16.21 -1.53
C ARG A 195 8.96 15.14 -1.04
N GLU A 196 9.19 15.08 0.27
CA GLU A 196 10.01 14.07 0.93
C GLU A 196 9.47 12.64 0.81
N ASN A 197 8.17 12.49 0.51
CA ASN A 197 7.54 11.20 0.24
C ASN A 197 7.54 10.83 -1.25
N ARG A 198 8.51 11.33 -1.99
CA ARG A 198 8.75 10.93 -3.37
C ARG A 198 9.79 9.82 -3.45
N LEU A 199 9.43 8.69 -4.06
CA LEU A 199 10.34 7.60 -4.41
C LEU A 199 10.83 7.77 -5.86
N PRO A 200 12.12 8.01 -6.11
CA PRO A 200 12.67 8.09 -7.46
C PRO A 200 12.91 6.68 -8.05
N VAL A 201 11.89 5.83 -7.99
CA VAL A 201 11.83 4.46 -8.51
C VAL A 201 10.38 4.12 -8.84
N ALA A 202 10.14 3.37 -9.90
CA ALA A 202 8.80 2.93 -10.27
C ALA A 202 8.30 1.83 -9.33
N VAL A 203 7.20 2.07 -8.62
CA VAL A 203 6.52 1.10 -7.75
C VAL A 203 5.34 0.50 -8.51
N ARG A 204 5.61 -0.54 -9.32
CA ARG A 204 4.58 -1.24 -10.09
C ARG A 204 3.89 -2.31 -9.24
N ALA A 205 3.18 -1.87 -8.19
CA ALA A 205 2.36 -2.67 -7.29
C ALA A 205 1.16 -1.85 -6.82
N GLY A 206 0.06 -2.49 -6.41
CA GLY A 206 -1.17 -1.83 -5.98
C GLY A 206 -2.04 -1.33 -7.15
N GLU A 207 -2.90 -0.35 -6.89
CA GLU A 207 -3.78 0.25 -7.90
C GLU A 207 -3.01 1.01 -8.97
N ARG A 208 -3.48 0.94 -10.20
CA ARG A 208 -3.00 1.72 -11.34
C ARG A 208 -4.16 2.40 -12.05
N LEU A 209 -3.86 3.40 -12.87
CA LEU A 209 -4.85 4.00 -13.76
C LEU A 209 -5.34 2.96 -14.78
N ALA A 210 -6.64 2.97 -15.03
CA ALA A 210 -7.18 2.27 -16.18
C ALA A 210 -6.62 2.90 -17.48
N ALA A 211 -6.37 2.05 -18.47
CA ALA A 211 -5.87 2.52 -19.77
C ALA A 211 -6.83 3.55 -20.40
N LYS A 212 -8.13 3.43 -20.13
CA LYS A 212 -9.16 4.41 -20.47
C LYS A 212 -10.23 4.44 -19.38
N ARG A 213 -10.87 5.63 -19.17
CA ARG A 213 -11.98 5.76 -18.21
C ARG A 213 -13.13 4.79 -18.49
N GLU A 214 -13.40 4.50 -19.76
CA GLU A 214 -14.39 3.51 -20.22
C GLU A 214 -14.13 2.08 -19.73
N ASN A 215 -12.91 1.79 -19.25
CA ASN A 215 -12.60 0.50 -18.65
C ASN A 215 -13.08 0.41 -17.19
N ILE A 216 -13.29 1.53 -16.52
CA ILE A 216 -13.79 1.59 -15.14
C ILE A 216 -15.31 1.70 -15.13
N ILE A 217 -15.88 2.54 -16.00
CA ILE A 217 -17.32 2.80 -16.14
C ILE A 217 -17.74 2.59 -17.59
N ARG A 218 -18.96 2.12 -17.81
CA ARG A 218 -19.50 1.84 -19.14
C ARG A 218 -20.27 3.05 -19.66
#